data_d12a19eb07ba3e9859fd7d240ea4b94e
#
_entry.id   d12a19eb07ba3e9859fd7d240ea4b94e
#
_cell.length_a   1.000
_cell.length_b   1.000
_cell.length_c   1.000
_cell.angle_alpha   90.00
_cell.angle_beta   90.00
_cell.angle_gamma   90.00
#
_symmetry.space_group_name_H-M   'P 1'
#
loop_
_entity.id
_entity.type
_entity.pdbx_description
1 polymer ?
#
loop_
_entity_poly.entity_id
_entity_poly.type
_entity_poly.pdbx_seq_one_letter_code
_entity_poly.pdbx_strand_id
1 'polypeptide(L)'
;KAYHSLAAEQDIIVIEGAGSPAEINLRADDIVNMGLAEAVDAPVILIGDIDRGGVFAALYGTVKLLSEAEQARIKGLVINKFRGDIKILEPGLRQIEALTEKPVLGVLPYRHFDLEDEDSLSERLRKTEREADALLRIAVIRLPRLSNFTDFDPLQAAPEVALSYVSRPAEIGAADLLILPGSKSTLEDLAWLKAQGFASCIRDF
;
A
#
# COMPACT_ATOMS: atom_id res chain seq x y z
N LYS A 1 -20.16 -6.67 -16.11
CA LYS A 1 -20.50 -8.11 -16.00
C LYS A 1 -20.05 -8.66 -14.65
N ALA A 2 -18.76 -8.53 -14.26
CA ALA A 2 -18.25 -9.08 -12.99
C ALA A 2 -19.04 -8.56 -11.77
N TYR A 3 -19.29 -7.25 -11.68
CA TYR A 3 -20.09 -6.67 -10.59
C TYR A 3 -21.48 -7.32 -10.48
N HIS A 4 -22.20 -7.44 -11.59
CA HIS A 4 -23.55 -8.04 -11.58
C HIS A 4 -23.55 -9.53 -11.22
N SER A 5 -22.47 -10.25 -11.56
CA SER A 5 -22.31 -11.65 -11.13
C SER A 5 -22.15 -11.73 -9.60
N LEU A 6 -21.28 -10.90 -9.02
CA LEU A 6 -21.09 -10.82 -7.57
C LEU A 6 -22.36 -10.35 -6.85
N ALA A 7 -23.06 -9.36 -7.40
CA ALA A 7 -24.29 -8.81 -6.81
C ALA A 7 -25.44 -9.81 -6.77
N ALA A 8 -25.41 -10.86 -7.59
CA ALA A 8 -26.40 -11.93 -7.54
C ALA A 8 -26.14 -12.95 -6.39
N GLU A 9 -24.94 -12.96 -5.85
CA GLU A 9 -24.47 -13.96 -4.88
C GLU A 9 -24.17 -13.36 -3.50
N GLN A 10 -23.99 -12.02 -3.41
CA GLN A 10 -23.53 -11.34 -2.21
C GLN A 10 -24.54 -10.28 -1.73
N ASP A 11 -24.78 -10.23 -0.42
CA ASP A 11 -25.65 -9.21 0.19
C ASP A 11 -24.97 -7.83 0.22
N ILE A 12 -23.65 -7.79 0.35
CA ILE A 12 -22.84 -6.56 0.42
C ILE A 12 -21.62 -6.71 -0.48
N ILE A 13 -21.36 -5.70 -1.30
CA ILE A 13 -20.14 -5.58 -2.10
C ILE A 13 -19.38 -4.35 -1.66
N VAL A 14 -18.13 -4.54 -1.26
CA VAL A 14 -17.18 -3.43 -0.99
C VAL A 14 -16.28 -3.28 -2.21
N ILE A 15 -16.23 -2.05 -2.74
CA ILE A 15 -15.42 -1.72 -3.92
C ILE A 15 -14.31 -0.78 -3.46
N GLU A 16 -13.08 -1.17 -3.69
CA GLU A 16 -11.90 -0.32 -3.49
C GLU A 16 -11.50 0.31 -4.82
N GLY A 17 -11.29 1.63 -4.81
CA GLY A 17 -10.75 2.37 -5.95
C GLY A 17 -9.22 2.30 -6.01
N ALA A 18 -8.64 2.88 -7.04
CA ALA A 18 -7.20 3.00 -7.19
C ALA A 18 -6.78 4.47 -7.33
N GLY A 19 -5.68 4.85 -6.65
CA GLY A 19 -5.20 6.23 -6.65
C GLY A 19 -6.17 7.20 -6.00
N SER A 20 -6.41 8.35 -6.65
CA SER A 20 -7.31 9.38 -6.15
C SER A 20 -8.43 9.66 -7.16
N PRO A 21 -9.68 9.84 -6.70
CA PRO A 21 -10.77 10.28 -7.57
C PRO A 21 -10.60 11.73 -8.07
N ALA A 22 -9.66 12.48 -7.51
CA ALA A 22 -9.36 13.86 -7.88
C ALA A 22 -8.26 14.01 -8.94
N GLU A 23 -7.86 12.92 -9.60
CA GLU A 23 -6.93 12.96 -10.75
C GLU A 23 -7.64 13.57 -11.98
N ILE A 24 -7.73 14.91 -12.00
CA ILE A 24 -8.48 15.66 -12.99
C ILE A 24 -8.02 15.44 -14.43
N ASN A 25 -6.76 15.09 -14.62
CA ASN A 25 -6.14 14.75 -15.90
C ASN A 25 -6.52 13.36 -16.42
N LEU A 26 -7.01 12.45 -15.56
CA LEU A 26 -7.40 11.08 -15.92
C LEU A 26 -8.92 10.88 -15.86
N ARG A 27 -9.67 11.93 -15.53
CA ARG A 27 -11.10 11.84 -15.23
C ARG A 27 -11.96 11.34 -16.40
N ALA A 28 -11.60 11.67 -17.62
CA ALA A 28 -12.38 11.27 -18.81
C ALA A 28 -12.46 9.74 -18.99
N ASP A 29 -11.44 9.04 -18.50
CA ASP A 29 -11.28 7.59 -18.62
C ASP A 29 -11.35 6.89 -17.25
N ASP A 30 -11.90 7.54 -16.21
CA ASP A 30 -12.02 6.95 -14.88
C ASP A 30 -12.99 5.78 -14.86
N ILE A 31 -12.45 4.58 -14.79
CA ILE A 31 -13.21 3.32 -14.68
C ILE A 31 -13.04 2.64 -13.32
N VAL A 32 -12.28 3.23 -12.41
CA VAL A 32 -11.90 2.59 -11.13
C VAL A 32 -12.42 3.32 -9.89
N ASN A 33 -12.70 4.61 -9.98
CA ASN A 33 -13.17 5.43 -8.87
C ASN A 33 -14.63 5.89 -9.12
N MET A 34 -14.84 7.18 -9.38
CA MET A 34 -16.17 7.75 -9.51
C MET A 34 -16.94 7.22 -10.73
N GLY A 35 -16.24 6.89 -11.84
CA GLY A 35 -16.86 6.29 -13.01
C GLY A 35 -17.45 4.90 -12.72
N LEU A 36 -16.76 4.07 -11.95
CA LEU A 36 -17.32 2.79 -11.50
C LEU A 36 -18.47 3.01 -10.52
N ALA A 37 -18.31 3.91 -9.54
CA ALA A 37 -19.36 4.23 -8.57
C ALA A 37 -20.65 4.71 -9.26
N GLU A 38 -20.54 5.50 -10.33
CA GLU A 38 -21.67 5.92 -11.15
C GLU A 38 -22.31 4.75 -11.89
N ALA A 39 -21.49 3.92 -12.55
CA ALA A 39 -21.96 2.80 -13.37
C ALA A 39 -22.75 1.75 -12.59
N VAL A 40 -22.48 1.62 -11.28
CA VAL A 40 -23.15 0.64 -10.40
C VAL A 40 -24.05 1.30 -9.34
N ASP A 41 -24.22 2.62 -9.42
CA ASP A 41 -24.98 3.45 -8.46
C ASP A 41 -24.55 3.27 -7.00
N ALA A 42 -23.25 3.14 -6.77
CA ALA A 42 -22.72 2.93 -5.44
C ALA A 42 -22.58 4.25 -4.65
N PRO A 43 -22.90 4.26 -3.33
CA PRO A 43 -22.49 5.32 -2.43
C PRO A 43 -20.97 5.25 -2.20
N VAL A 44 -20.36 6.42 -1.98
CA VAL A 44 -18.91 6.55 -1.79
C VAL A 44 -18.58 7.02 -0.38
N ILE A 45 -17.59 6.40 0.24
CA ILE A 45 -16.94 6.88 1.44
C ILE A 45 -15.53 7.31 1.03
N LEU A 46 -15.22 8.59 1.25
CA LEU A 46 -13.89 9.13 0.95
C LEU A 46 -12.97 8.96 2.16
N ILE A 47 -11.85 8.28 1.96
CA ILE A 47 -10.89 8.00 3.03
C ILE A 47 -9.63 8.84 2.83
N GLY A 48 -9.22 9.58 3.87
CA GLY A 48 -7.98 10.36 3.89
C GLY A 48 -6.95 9.77 4.84
N ASP A 49 -5.72 9.63 4.39
CA ASP A 49 -4.58 9.21 5.20
C ASP A 49 -3.95 10.41 5.90
N ILE A 50 -4.02 10.45 7.25
CA ILE A 50 -3.47 11.56 8.04
C ILE A 50 -1.97 11.43 8.29
N ASP A 51 -1.40 10.24 8.17
CA ASP A 51 0.01 9.97 8.51
C ASP A 51 0.99 10.75 7.62
N ARG A 52 0.57 11.08 6.40
CA ARG A 52 1.36 11.89 5.45
C ARG A 52 1.25 13.40 5.68
N GLY A 53 0.35 13.85 6.55
CA GLY A 53 0.03 15.27 6.74
C GLY A 53 -0.90 15.83 5.66
N GLY A 54 -1.54 16.97 5.95
CA GLY A 54 -2.39 17.66 4.98
C GLY A 54 -3.74 17.01 4.69
N VAL A 55 -4.21 16.05 5.50
CA VAL A 55 -5.43 15.27 5.24
C VAL A 55 -6.67 16.15 5.02
N PHE A 56 -6.84 17.23 5.75
CA PHE A 56 -7.99 18.13 5.57
C PHE A 56 -7.97 18.83 4.21
N ALA A 57 -6.78 19.27 3.76
CA ALA A 57 -6.63 19.86 2.43
C ALA A 57 -6.89 18.83 1.33
N ALA A 58 -6.41 17.60 1.50
CA ALA A 58 -6.64 16.50 0.57
C ALA A 58 -8.14 16.16 0.47
N LEU A 59 -8.83 15.97 1.60
CA LEU A 59 -10.27 15.68 1.63
C LEU A 59 -11.09 16.82 1.01
N TYR A 60 -10.82 18.05 1.41
CA TYR A 60 -11.50 19.22 0.87
C TYR A 60 -11.27 19.36 -0.64
N GLY A 61 -10.01 19.30 -1.06
CA GLY A 61 -9.64 19.41 -2.48
C GLY A 61 -10.28 18.32 -3.33
N THR A 62 -10.25 17.08 -2.85
CA THR A 62 -10.88 15.96 -3.54
C THR A 62 -12.38 16.21 -3.73
N VAL A 63 -13.11 16.56 -2.66
CA VAL A 63 -14.55 16.83 -2.77
C VAL A 63 -14.83 17.97 -3.75
N LYS A 64 -14.07 19.08 -3.68
CA LYS A 64 -14.32 20.26 -4.51
C LYS A 64 -13.88 20.15 -5.97
N LEU A 65 -12.98 19.23 -6.29
CA LEU A 65 -12.58 18.93 -7.66
C LEU A 65 -13.58 18.03 -8.41
N LEU A 66 -14.43 17.32 -7.68
CA LEU A 66 -15.48 16.48 -8.25
C LEU A 66 -16.69 17.31 -8.71
N SER A 67 -17.44 16.80 -9.68
CA SER A 67 -18.71 17.40 -10.11
C SER A 67 -19.77 17.30 -9.00
N GLU A 68 -20.82 18.09 -9.08
CA GLU A 68 -21.93 18.06 -8.12
C GLU A 68 -22.57 16.66 -8.02
N ALA A 69 -22.72 15.96 -9.13
CA ALA A 69 -23.26 14.60 -9.17
C ALA A 69 -22.36 13.60 -8.42
N GLU A 70 -21.05 13.70 -8.62
CA GLU A 70 -20.07 12.86 -7.91
C GLU A 70 -19.98 13.22 -6.44
N GLN A 71 -19.99 14.54 -6.11
CA GLN A 71 -20.07 14.99 -4.71
C GLN A 71 -21.31 14.45 -4.01
N ALA A 72 -22.45 14.38 -4.69
CA ALA A 72 -23.68 13.83 -4.13
C ALA A 72 -23.58 12.32 -3.80
N ARG A 73 -22.71 11.57 -4.50
CA ARG A 73 -22.41 10.17 -4.19
C ARG A 73 -21.60 9.99 -2.92
N ILE A 74 -20.77 10.97 -2.55
CA ILE A 74 -19.98 10.92 -1.30
C ILE A 74 -20.92 11.06 -0.11
N LYS A 75 -21.07 10.00 0.65
CA LYS A 75 -21.95 9.93 1.83
C LYS A 75 -21.23 10.26 3.13
N GLY A 76 -19.91 10.25 3.13
CA GLY A 76 -19.13 10.63 4.29
C GLY A 76 -17.63 10.53 4.08
N LEU A 77 -16.91 11.05 5.07
CA LEU A 77 -15.47 11.10 5.14
C LEU A 77 -14.96 10.19 6.25
N VAL A 78 -13.82 9.57 6.04
CA VAL A 78 -13.11 8.82 7.07
C VAL A 78 -11.66 9.28 7.11
N ILE A 79 -11.14 9.48 8.31
CA ILE A 79 -9.70 9.76 8.51
C ILE A 79 -9.04 8.47 8.98
N ASN A 80 -8.02 8.03 8.25
CA ASN A 80 -7.30 6.80 8.52
C ASN A 80 -5.91 7.08 9.08
N LYS A 81 -5.37 6.11 9.83
CA LYS A 81 -4.03 6.09 10.42
C LYS A 81 -3.78 7.20 11.44
N PHE A 82 -4.81 7.60 12.19
CA PHE A 82 -4.68 8.64 13.20
C PHE A 82 -3.80 8.17 14.36
N ARG A 83 -2.89 9.05 14.79
CA ARG A 83 -2.04 8.88 15.98
C ARG A 83 -2.25 10.07 16.93
N GLY A 84 -2.49 9.80 18.19
CA GLY A 84 -2.60 10.83 19.23
C GLY A 84 -3.98 10.95 19.87
N ASP A 85 -4.25 12.10 20.50
CA ASP A 85 -5.51 12.37 21.19
C ASP A 85 -6.56 12.89 20.21
N ILE A 86 -7.67 12.18 20.09
CA ILE A 86 -8.79 12.52 19.22
C ILE A 86 -9.38 13.90 19.52
N LYS A 87 -9.32 14.36 20.78
CA LYS A 87 -9.81 15.67 21.19
C LYS A 87 -9.10 16.83 20.47
N ILE A 88 -7.84 16.65 20.13
CA ILE A 88 -7.06 17.64 19.37
C ILE A 88 -7.56 17.73 17.92
N LEU A 89 -8.05 16.60 17.37
CA LEU A 89 -8.54 16.52 16.00
C LEU A 89 -9.97 17.05 15.84
N GLU A 90 -10.82 16.92 16.89
CA GLU A 90 -12.25 17.25 16.84
C GLU A 90 -12.58 18.63 16.24
N PRO A 91 -11.89 19.75 16.57
CA PRO A 91 -12.19 21.03 15.93
C PRO A 91 -11.99 20.99 14.41
N GLY A 92 -10.96 20.29 13.93
CA GLY A 92 -10.71 20.08 12.51
C GLY A 92 -11.78 19.22 11.83
N LEU A 93 -12.30 18.20 12.53
CA LEU A 93 -13.41 17.37 12.02
C LEU A 93 -14.65 18.22 11.77
N ARG A 94 -15.05 19.05 12.75
CA ARG A 94 -16.20 19.96 12.59
C ARG A 94 -15.99 20.96 11.45
N GLN A 95 -14.78 21.43 11.28
CA GLN A 95 -14.46 22.38 10.21
C GLN A 95 -14.54 21.74 8.83
N ILE A 96 -14.00 20.52 8.66
CA ILE A 96 -14.06 19.82 7.36
C ILE A 96 -15.49 19.44 6.99
N GLU A 97 -16.32 19.03 7.97
CA GLU A 97 -17.74 18.79 7.75
C GLU A 97 -18.47 20.03 7.25
N ALA A 98 -18.22 21.18 7.87
CA ALA A 98 -18.82 22.46 7.45
C ALA A 98 -18.36 22.87 6.04
N LEU A 99 -17.09 22.64 5.68
CA LEU A 99 -16.53 23.03 4.38
C LEU A 99 -16.96 22.12 3.24
N THR A 100 -17.14 20.83 3.51
CA THR A 100 -17.47 19.81 2.50
C THR A 100 -18.95 19.48 2.44
N GLU A 101 -19.70 19.85 3.47
CA GLU A 101 -21.11 19.44 3.66
C GLU A 101 -21.25 17.89 3.72
N LYS A 102 -20.20 17.21 4.18
CA LYS A 102 -20.15 15.76 4.34
C LYS A 102 -19.82 15.40 5.77
N PRO A 103 -20.53 14.44 6.38
CA PRO A 103 -20.23 14.01 7.75
C PRO A 103 -18.91 13.24 7.80
N VAL A 104 -18.16 13.40 8.89
CA VAL A 104 -17.06 12.52 9.23
C VAL A 104 -17.61 11.28 9.93
N LEU A 105 -17.62 10.15 9.25
CA LEU A 105 -18.17 8.89 9.74
C LEU A 105 -17.28 8.25 10.82
N GLY A 106 -16.00 8.55 10.80
CA GLY A 106 -15.08 8.02 11.79
C GLY A 106 -13.62 8.41 11.59
N VAL A 107 -12.87 8.18 12.66
CA VAL A 107 -11.40 8.31 12.67
C VAL A 107 -10.83 6.97 13.08
N LEU A 108 -10.08 6.33 12.18
CA LEU A 108 -9.45 5.05 12.44
C LEU A 108 -8.06 5.29 13.02
N PRO A 109 -7.76 4.72 14.19
CA PRO A 109 -6.43 4.81 14.76
C PRO A 109 -5.43 4.05 13.90
N TYR A 110 -4.18 4.54 13.91
CA TYR A 110 -3.09 3.77 13.32
C TYR A 110 -2.95 2.43 14.05
N ARG A 111 -3.02 1.37 13.29
CA ARG A 111 -2.73 0.02 13.77
C ARG A 111 -1.83 -0.67 12.76
N HIS A 112 -0.86 -1.39 13.29
CA HIS A 112 -0.12 -2.33 12.47
C HIS A 112 -0.98 -3.59 12.31
N PHE A 113 -1.25 -3.95 11.08
CA PHE A 113 -1.87 -5.21 10.71
C PHE A 113 -0.80 -6.04 10.02
N ASP A 114 -0.70 -7.30 10.41
CA ASP A 114 0.15 -8.26 9.73
C ASP A 114 -0.59 -8.83 8.52
N LEU A 115 -0.79 -7.95 7.53
CA LEU A 115 -1.37 -8.29 6.24
C LEU A 115 -0.27 -8.34 5.20
N GLU A 116 -0.45 -9.23 4.23
CA GLU A 116 0.42 -9.28 3.06
C GLU A 116 0.39 -7.94 2.32
N ASP A 117 1.57 -7.44 1.99
CA ASP A 117 1.70 -6.20 1.21
C ASP A 117 1.40 -6.49 -0.27
N GLU A 118 0.58 -5.68 -0.90
CA GLU A 118 0.23 -5.82 -2.32
C GLU A 118 1.39 -5.41 -3.24
N ASP A 119 2.25 -4.49 -2.79
CA ASP A 119 3.35 -3.93 -3.59
C ASP A 119 4.74 -4.40 -3.14
N SER A 120 5.57 -4.77 -4.13
CA SER A 120 6.97 -5.15 -3.95
C SER A 120 7.91 -4.05 -3.42
N LEU A 121 7.39 -2.84 -3.20
CA LEU A 121 8.13 -1.67 -2.70
C LEU A 121 7.85 -1.35 -1.23
N SER A 122 7.32 -2.28 -0.46
CA SER A 122 6.90 -2.05 0.91
C SER A 122 8.05 -1.61 1.83
N GLU A 123 7.70 -0.89 2.88
CA GLU A 123 8.65 -0.47 3.93
C GLU A 123 9.26 -1.66 4.70
N ARG A 124 8.63 -2.85 4.64
CA ARG A 124 9.14 -4.09 5.23
C ARG A 124 10.48 -4.49 4.66
N LEU A 125 10.76 -4.17 3.38
CA LEU A 125 12.05 -4.42 2.75
C LEU A 125 13.21 -3.59 3.33
N ARG A 126 12.94 -2.67 4.28
CA ARG A 126 13.94 -1.77 4.88
C ARG A 126 14.36 -2.14 6.31
N LYS A 127 13.70 -3.10 6.97
CA LYS A 127 14.00 -3.40 8.39
C LYS A 127 14.93 -4.59 8.55
N THR A 128 16.14 -4.27 9.02
CA THR A 128 17.14 -5.19 9.56
C THR A 128 17.35 -4.84 11.04
N GLU A 129 16.47 -5.28 11.95
CA GLU A 129 16.60 -4.93 13.37
C GLU A 129 16.89 -6.11 14.30
N ARG A 130 17.17 -7.33 13.79
CA ARG A 130 17.39 -8.53 14.63
C ARG A 130 18.73 -9.21 14.41
N GLU A 131 19.81 -8.45 14.17
CA GLU A 131 21.12 -9.07 13.85
C GLU A 131 21.86 -9.69 15.05
N ALA A 132 21.62 -9.27 16.28
CA ALA A 132 22.47 -9.60 17.40
C ALA A 132 22.33 -11.04 17.92
N ASP A 133 21.14 -11.65 17.84
CA ASP A 133 20.84 -12.96 18.44
C ASP A 133 20.35 -14.01 17.42
N ALA A 134 20.45 -13.73 16.12
CA ALA A 134 19.94 -14.64 15.10
C ALA A 134 20.85 -15.87 14.96
N LEU A 135 20.24 -17.06 14.94
CA LEU A 135 20.92 -18.32 14.66
C LEU A 135 21.21 -18.52 13.18
N LEU A 136 20.40 -17.89 12.32
CA LEU A 136 20.51 -18.00 10.86
C LEU A 136 20.36 -16.62 10.21
N ARG A 137 21.32 -16.23 9.39
CA ARG A 137 21.31 -14.99 8.60
C ARG A 137 21.02 -15.29 7.16
N ILE A 138 19.92 -14.75 6.65
CA ILE A 138 19.46 -14.98 5.28
C ILE A 138 19.55 -13.67 4.51
N ALA A 139 20.26 -13.67 3.37
CA ALA A 139 20.25 -12.56 2.42
C ALA A 139 19.37 -12.92 1.20
N VAL A 140 18.39 -12.09 0.91
CA VAL A 140 17.54 -12.21 -0.29
C VAL A 140 17.96 -11.15 -1.29
N ILE A 141 18.31 -11.52 -2.51
CA ILE A 141 18.68 -10.57 -3.55
C ILE A 141 17.44 -9.77 -3.97
N ARG A 142 17.46 -8.45 -3.76
CA ARG A 142 16.37 -7.57 -4.13
C ARG A 142 16.43 -7.25 -5.62
N LEU A 143 15.77 -8.08 -6.43
CA LEU A 143 15.62 -7.86 -7.85
C LEU A 143 14.73 -6.60 -8.11
N PRO A 144 14.98 -5.82 -9.18
CA PRO A 144 14.14 -4.67 -9.52
C PRO A 144 12.68 -5.03 -9.76
N ARG A 145 12.42 -6.25 -10.24
CA ARG A 145 11.06 -6.77 -10.50
C ARG A 145 10.82 -8.06 -9.71
N LEU A 146 11.20 -8.02 -8.44
CA LEU A 146 10.95 -9.11 -7.49
C LEU A 146 9.47 -9.53 -7.57
N SER A 147 9.21 -10.82 -7.67
CA SER A 147 7.86 -11.39 -7.54
C SER A 147 7.70 -12.05 -6.16
N ASN A 148 6.46 -12.03 -5.65
CA ASN A 148 6.08 -12.79 -4.45
C ASN A 148 7.03 -12.56 -3.26
N PHE A 149 7.29 -11.31 -2.91
CA PHE A 149 8.16 -10.98 -1.77
C PHE A 149 7.58 -11.50 -0.43
N THR A 150 6.28 -11.72 -0.37
CA THR A 150 5.57 -12.33 0.77
C THR A 150 5.93 -13.79 1.01
N ASP A 151 6.55 -14.48 0.04
CA ASP A 151 7.07 -15.85 0.23
C ASP A 151 8.12 -15.90 1.36
N PHE A 152 8.74 -14.77 1.71
CA PHE A 152 9.76 -14.67 2.75
C PHE A 152 9.21 -14.26 4.12
N ASP A 153 7.92 -13.91 4.22
CA ASP A 153 7.27 -13.49 5.48
C ASP A 153 7.39 -14.55 6.60
N PRO A 154 7.23 -15.85 6.33
CA PRO A 154 7.45 -16.88 7.37
C PRO A 154 8.88 -16.90 7.90
N LEU A 155 9.88 -16.65 7.05
CA LEU A 155 11.28 -16.57 7.46
C LEU A 155 11.55 -15.30 8.27
N GLN A 156 10.94 -14.18 7.87
CA GLN A 156 11.06 -12.90 8.57
C GLN A 156 10.35 -12.92 9.94
N ALA A 157 9.28 -13.70 10.08
CA ALA A 157 8.56 -13.86 11.33
C ALA A 157 9.27 -14.78 12.33
N ALA A 158 10.16 -15.67 11.88
CA ALA A 158 10.89 -16.61 12.73
C ALA A 158 11.88 -15.86 13.65
N PRO A 159 11.82 -16.06 14.99
CA PRO A 159 12.66 -15.31 15.94
C PRO A 159 14.17 -15.56 15.77
N GLU A 160 14.53 -16.75 15.29
CA GLU A 160 15.92 -17.21 15.11
C GLU A 160 16.53 -16.75 13.79
N VAL A 161 15.75 -16.12 12.90
CA VAL A 161 16.17 -15.72 11.55
C VAL A 161 16.36 -14.23 11.47
N ALA A 162 17.54 -13.80 11.00
CA ALA A 162 17.77 -12.44 10.52
C ALA A 162 17.71 -12.44 8.99
N LEU A 163 16.60 -11.95 8.43
CA LEU A 163 16.43 -11.84 7.00
C LEU A 163 16.69 -10.41 6.53
N SER A 164 17.53 -10.26 5.51
CA SER A 164 17.85 -8.98 4.88
C SER A 164 17.69 -9.02 3.37
N TYR A 165 17.19 -7.92 2.79
CA TYR A 165 17.13 -7.75 1.33
C TYR A 165 18.33 -6.94 0.87
N VAL A 166 19.12 -7.48 -0.07
CA VAL A 166 20.37 -6.91 -0.54
C VAL A 166 20.28 -6.48 -2.00
N SER A 167 20.73 -5.26 -2.29
CA SER A 167 20.73 -4.69 -3.65
C SER A 167 22.14 -4.63 -4.26
N ARG A 168 23.17 -4.89 -3.46
CA ARG A 168 24.58 -4.92 -3.86
C ARG A 168 25.30 -6.12 -3.26
N PRO A 169 26.24 -6.75 -3.98
CA PRO A 169 27.00 -7.90 -3.46
C PRO A 169 27.65 -7.64 -2.08
N ALA A 170 28.16 -6.43 -1.85
CA ALA A 170 28.79 -6.06 -0.59
C ALA A 170 27.85 -6.10 0.63
N GLU A 171 26.53 -6.08 0.41
CA GLU A 171 25.51 -6.13 1.48
C GLU A 171 25.21 -7.56 1.94
N ILE A 172 25.65 -8.59 1.22
CA ILE A 172 25.45 -10.00 1.59
C ILE A 172 26.12 -10.30 2.93
N GLY A 173 27.28 -9.70 3.20
CA GLY A 173 27.96 -9.79 4.48
C GLY A 173 28.27 -11.23 4.88
N ALA A 174 27.97 -11.57 6.14
CA ALA A 174 28.15 -12.90 6.73
C ALA A 174 26.83 -13.70 6.70
N ALA A 175 26.10 -13.68 5.60
CA ALA A 175 24.90 -14.48 5.45
C ALA A 175 25.23 -15.98 5.39
N ASP A 176 24.42 -16.80 6.06
CA ASP A 176 24.52 -18.27 6.03
C ASP A 176 23.77 -18.86 4.84
N LEU A 177 22.79 -18.11 4.30
CA LEU A 177 21.99 -18.50 3.17
C LEU A 177 21.75 -17.31 2.24
N LEU A 178 21.97 -17.49 0.94
CA LEU A 178 21.67 -16.52 -0.09
C LEU A 178 20.48 -17.02 -0.94
N ILE A 179 19.42 -16.20 -1.03
CA ILE A 179 18.24 -16.54 -1.82
C ILE A 179 18.20 -15.66 -3.07
N LEU A 180 18.10 -16.31 -4.24
CA LEU A 180 17.76 -15.68 -5.50
C LEU A 180 16.25 -15.86 -5.73
N PRO A 181 15.44 -14.80 -5.57
CA PRO A 181 13.99 -14.91 -5.63
C PRO A 181 13.46 -14.95 -7.06
N GLY A 182 12.17 -15.20 -7.20
CA GLY A 182 11.46 -15.09 -8.48
C GLY A 182 11.39 -13.65 -9.00
N SER A 183 11.18 -13.50 -10.30
CA SER A 183 11.11 -12.22 -11.00
C SER A 183 9.91 -12.14 -11.93
N LYS A 184 9.27 -10.97 -12.00
CA LYS A 184 8.24 -10.65 -13.00
C LYS A 184 8.83 -10.43 -14.40
N SER A 185 10.15 -10.25 -14.53
CA SER A 185 10.87 -10.11 -15.81
C SER A 185 12.25 -10.74 -15.74
N THR A 186 12.29 -12.06 -15.90
CA THR A 186 13.49 -12.89 -15.68
C THR A 186 14.71 -12.46 -16.49
N LEU A 187 14.53 -12.10 -17.77
CA LEU A 187 15.66 -11.72 -18.64
C LEU A 187 16.27 -10.37 -18.26
N GLU A 188 15.44 -9.39 -17.92
CA GLU A 188 15.90 -8.06 -17.53
C GLU A 188 16.56 -8.10 -16.16
N ASP A 189 15.97 -8.81 -15.20
CA ASP A 189 16.54 -8.96 -13.87
C ASP A 189 17.81 -9.80 -13.88
N LEU A 190 17.94 -10.79 -14.78
CA LEU A 190 19.20 -11.51 -15.01
C LEU A 190 20.29 -10.59 -15.56
N ALA A 191 19.94 -9.69 -16.49
CA ALA A 191 20.88 -8.70 -17.02
C ALA A 191 21.34 -7.74 -15.91
N TRP A 192 20.40 -7.24 -15.09
CA TRP A 192 20.70 -6.40 -13.94
C TRP A 192 21.59 -7.10 -12.93
N LEU A 193 21.27 -8.35 -12.56
CA LEU A 193 22.03 -9.17 -11.62
C LEU A 193 23.49 -9.36 -12.05
N LYS A 194 23.72 -9.59 -13.37
CA LYS A 194 25.06 -9.68 -13.95
C LYS A 194 25.78 -8.32 -13.90
N ALA A 195 25.08 -7.24 -14.25
CA ALA A 195 25.65 -5.88 -14.25
C ALA A 195 26.04 -5.40 -12.85
N GLN A 196 25.29 -5.82 -11.79
CA GLN A 196 25.59 -5.52 -10.40
C GLN A 196 26.71 -6.39 -9.81
N GLY A 197 27.20 -7.41 -10.53
CA GLY A 197 28.25 -8.31 -10.07
C GLY A 197 27.79 -9.46 -9.17
N PHE A 198 26.48 -9.66 -9.00
CA PHE A 198 25.94 -10.79 -8.21
C PHE A 198 26.32 -12.15 -8.79
N ALA A 199 26.48 -12.23 -10.12
CA ALA A 199 26.79 -13.52 -10.78
C ALA A 199 28.11 -14.15 -10.33
N SER A 200 29.14 -13.35 -10.03
CA SER A 200 30.37 -13.84 -9.41
C SER A 200 30.17 -14.21 -7.96
N CYS A 201 29.53 -13.32 -7.20
CA CYS A 201 29.30 -13.50 -5.78
C CYS A 201 28.49 -14.77 -5.47
N ILE A 202 27.44 -15.07 -6.26
CA ILE A 202 26.63 -16.30 -6.11
C ILE A 202 27.45 -17.56 -6.35
N ARG A 203 28.47 -17.52 -7.24
CA ARG A 203 29.34 -18.67 -7.50
C ARG A 203 30.38 -18.89 -6.41
N ASP A 204 30.77 -17.80 -5.74
CA ASP A 204 31.80 -17.81 -4.70
C ASP A 204 31.19 -18.07 -3.30
N PHE A 205 29.86 -17.93 -3.17
CA PHE A 205 29.07 -18.18 -1.97
C PHE A 205 28.86 -19.69 -1.76
#